data_ba79479882bcd11aea79ec1d8970cc23
#
_entry.id   ba79479882bcd11aea79ec1d8970cc23
#
_cell.length_a   1.000
_cell.length_b   1.000
_cell.length_c   1.000
_cell.angle_alpha   90.00
_cell.angle_beta   90.00
_cell.angle_gamma   90.00
#
_symmetry.space_group_name_H-M   'P 1'
#
loop_
_entity.id
_entity.type
_entity.pdbx_description
1 polymer ?
#
loop_
_entity_poly.entity_id
_entity_poly.type
_entity_poly.pdbx_seq_one_letter_code
_entity_poly.pdbx_strand_id
1 'polypeptide(L)'
;MYKRQEFDKLVAFAKEQAIDLTVVGMDDPLVGGIVDAFEAEGLRVFGPRKNAAILEGSKAFSKDLMKKYNIPTAAYETFTDASAALAYLEKADFPIVLKADGLALGKGVLICNTLEEAKDGVKTIMEDKKFGTAGNTMVVEEFMTGREVSVLSYVDGK
;
A
#
# COMPACT_ATOMS: atom_id res chain seq x y z
N MET A 1 21.41 -16.24 6.08
CA MET A 1 20.00 -15.93 5.72
C MET A 1 20.00 -14.55 5.08
N TYR A 2 19.59 -14.44 3.81
CA TYR A 2 19.56 -13.17 3.09
C TYR A 2 18.40 -12.29 3.56
N LYS A 3 18.61 -10.95 3.58
CA LYS A 3 17.53 -10.00 3.87
C LYS A 3 16.68 -9.80 2.61
N ARG A 4 15.41 -9.50 2.79
CA ARG A 4 14.43 -9.33 1.68
C ARG A 4 14.80 -8.21 0.70
N GLN A 5 15.64 -7.26 1.12
CA GLN A 5 16.10 -6.12 0.29
C GLN A 5 17.47 -6.36 -0.38
N GLU A 6 18.10 -7.51 -0.15
CA GLU A 6 19.39 -7.86 -0.77
C GLU A 6 19.16 -8.58 -2.12
N PHE A 7 18.56 -7.87 -3.08
CA PHE A 7 18.12 -8.47 -4.36
C PHE A 7 19.28 -9.11 -5.13
N ASP A 8 20.44 -8.46 -5.18
CA ASP A 8 21.62 -9.00 -5.85
C ASP A 8 22.03 -10.36 -5.29
N LYS A 9 21.94 -10.53 -3.96
CA LYS A 9 22.24 -11.80 -3.31
C LYS A 9 21.19 -12.87 -3.57
N LEU A 10 19.92 -12.46 -3.65
CA LEU A 10 18.82 -13.37 -3.98
C LEU A 10 18.91 -13.83 -5.43
N VAL A 11 19.26 -12.94 -6.35
CA VAL A 11 19.54 -13.26 -7.75
C VAL A 11 20.73 -14.21 -7.86
N ALA A 12 21.85 -13.91 -7.20
CA ALA A 12 23.03 -14.79 -7.20
C ALA A 12 22.69 -16.18 -6.66
N PHE A 13 21.94 -16.26 -5.56
CA PHE A 13 21.48 -17.52 -4.99
C PHE A 13 20.60 -18.31 -5.97
N ALA A 14 19.65 -17.65 -6.63
CA ALA A 14 18.77 -18.31 -7.58
C ALA A 14 19.55 -18.90 -8.77
N LYS A 15 20.60 -18.20 -9.26
CA LYS A 15 21.51 -18.70 -10.30
C LYS A 15 22.33 -19.89 -9.81
N GLU A 16 22.94 -19.76 -8.63
CA GLU A 16 23.78 -20.81 -8.04
C GLU A 16 23.01 -22.10 -7.81
N GLN A 17 21.76 -21.98 -7.34
CA GLN A 17 20.89 -23.13 -7.06
C GLN A 17 20.07 -23.59 -8.27
N ALA A 18 20.30 -23.00 -9.45
CA ALA A 18 19.57 -23.29 -10.69
C ALA A 18 18.05 -23.31 -10.50
N ILE A 19 17.51 -22.27 -9.83
CA ILE A 19 16.07 -22.15 -9.55
C ILE A 19 15.31 -21.92 -10.86
N ASP A 20 14.35 -22.78 -11.16
CA ASP A 20 13.53 -22.71 -12.38
C ASP A 20 12.50 -21.58 -12.36
N LEU A 21 11.94 -21.27 -11.20
CA LEU A 21 10.93 -20.23 -11.03
C LEU A 21 10.97 -19.69 -9.60
N THR A 22 10.99 -18.38 -9.47
CA THR A 22 10.82 -17.69 -8.18
C THR A 22 9.43 -17.08 -8.09
N VAL A 23 8.69 -17.36 -7.01
CA VAL A 23 7.41 -16.74 -6.71
C VAL A 23 7.59 -15.75 -5.57
N VAL A 24 7.22 -14.49 -5.79
CA VAL A 24 7.35 -13.44 -4.78
C VAL A 24 6.01 -13.24 -4.09
N GLY A 25 5.91 -13.70 -2.86
CA GLY A 25 4.68 -13.64 -2.05
C GLY A 25 4.67 -12.55 -0.96
N MET A 26 5.54 -11.53 -1.07
CA MET A 26 5.67 -10.47 -0.06
C MET A 26 5.66 -9.09 -0.72
N ASP A 27 4.96 -8.15 -0.12
CA ASP A 27 4.73 -6.80 -0.66
C ASP A 27 6.02 -5.96 -0.74
N ASP A 28 6.80 -5.90 0.35
CA ASP A 28 8.02 -5.09 0.43
C ASP A 28 9.01 -5.36 -0.73
N PRO A 29 9.37 -6.64 -1.03
CA PRO A 29 10.24 -6.93 -2.16
C PRO A 29 9.63 -6.56 -3.51
N LEU A 30 8.32 -6.76 -3.70
CA LEU A 30 7.62 -6.40 -4.94
C LEU A 30 7.67 -4.90 -5.19
N VAL A 31 7.29 -4.09 -4.19
CA VAL A 31 7.38 -2.62 -4.25
C VAL A 31 8.82 -2.16 -4.40
N GLY A 32 9.77 -2.90 -3.82
CA GLY A 32 11.20 -2.66 -3.97
C GLY A 32 11.74 -2.91 -5.38
N GLY A 33 11.07 -3.78 -6.19
CA GLY A 33 11.45 -4.09 -7.57
C GLY A 33 12.24 -5.38 -7.74
N ILE A 34 12.03 -6.37 -6.87
CA ILE A 34 12.71 -7.67 -6.98
C ILE A 34 12.42 -8.37 -8.31
N VAL A 35 11.20 -8.23 -8.85
CA VAL A 35 10.82 -8.82 -10.13
C VAL A 35 11.67 -8.24 -11.26
N ASP A 36 11.82 -6.92 -11.27
CA ASP A 36 12.66 -6.21 -12.27
C ASP A 36 14.12 -6.67 -12.17
N ALA A 37 14.65 -6.88 -10.97
CA ALA A 37 16.00 -7.35 -10.77
C ALA A 37 16.22 -8.79 -11.28
N PHE A 38 15.25 -9.68 -11.04
CA PHE A 38 15.32 -11.07 -11.53
C PHE A 38 15.20 -11.15 -13.05
N GLU A 39 14.26 -10.40 -13.63
CA GLU A 39 14.06 -10.34 -15.09
C GLU A 39 15.28 -9.76 -15.82
N ALA A 40 15.92 -8.73 -15.27
CA ALA A 40 17.14 -8.13 -15.82
C ALA A 40 18.28 -9.15 -15.96
N GLU A 41 18.28 -10.19 -15.13
CA GLU A 41 19.25 -11.29 -15.12
C GLU A 41 18.74 -12.55 -15.83
N GLY A 42 17.63 -12.45 -16.56
CA GLY A 42 17.04 -13.53 -17.34
C GLY A 42 16.44 -14.67 -16.51
N LEU A 43 16.20 -14.44 -15.22
CA LEU A 43 15.58 -15.42 -14.32
C LEU A 43 14.06 -15.36 -14.41
N ARG A 44 13.42 -16.54 -14.38
CA ARG A 44 11.95 -16.63 -14.34
C ARG A 44 11.45 -16.27 -12.96
N VAL A 45 10.54 -15.30 -12.92
CA VAL A 45 9.95 -14.81 -11.69
C VAL A 45 8.46 -14.55 -11.88
N PHE A 46 7.65 -14.86 -10.86
CA PHE A 46 6.23 -14.54 -10.83
C PHE A 46 5.95 -13.50 -9.76
N GLY A 47 5.38 -12.39 -10.20
CA GLY A 47 4.98 -11.25 -9.40
C GLY A 47 4.88 -9.99 -10.26
N PRO A 48 4.24 -8.92 -9.77
CA PRO A 48 4.18 -7.64 -10.49
C PRO A 48 5.56 -6.96 -10.48
N ARG A 49 5.90 -6.31 -11.60
CA ARG A 49 7.03 -5.38 -11.65
C ARG A 49 6.79 -4.18 -10.75
N LYS A 50 7.86 -3.48 -10.38
CA LYS A 50 7.82 -2.31 -9.49
C LYS A 50 6.76 -1.28 -9.88
N ASN A 51 6.63 -0.99 -11.17
CA ASN A 51 5.65 -0.02 -11.69
C ASN A 51 4.19 -0.45 -11.49
N ALA A 52 3.91 -1.75 -11.38
CA ALA A 52 2.58 -2.28 -11.07
C ALA A 52 2.41 -2.55 -9.57
N ALA A 53 3.48 -2.94 -8.87
CA ALA A 53 3.47 -3.19 -7.44
C ALA A 53 3.13 -1.94 -6.60
N ILE A 54 3.23 -0.73 -7.19
CA ILE A 54 2.80 0.51 -6.55
C ILE A 54 1.30 0.50 -6.19
N LEU A 55 0.49 -0.34 -6.84
CA LEU A 55 -0.92 -0.54 -6.46
C LEU A 55 -1.07 -1.00 -5.01
N GLU A 56 -0.13 -1.80 -4.51
CA GLU A 56 -0.08 -2.18 -3.10
C GLU A 56 0.77 -1.17 -2.30
N GLY A 57 1.80 -0.61 -2.94
CA GLY A 57 2.76 0.30 -2.31
C GLY A 57 2.22 1.68 -1.95
N SER A 58 1.13 2.14 -2.57
CA SER A 58 0.51 3.44 -2.31
C SER A 58 -1.02 3.35 -2.42
N LYS A 59 -1.68 3.61 -1.29
CA LYS A 59 -3.14 3.66 -1.22
C LYS A 59 -3.71 4.84 -2.02
N ALA A 60 -3.05 5.99 -1.94
CA ALA A 60 -3.43 7.17 -2.70
C ALA A 60 -3.39 6.89 -4.21
N PHE A 61 -2.29 6.29 -4.69
CA PHE A 61 -2.16 5.89 -6.11
C PHE A 61 -3.27 4.91 -6.53
N SER A 62 -3.52 3.88 -5.71
CA SER A 62 -4.58 2.89 -5.98
C SER A 62 -5.96 3.53 -6.05
N LYS A 63 -6.27 4.43 -5.11
CA LYS A 63 -7.53 5.16 -5.10
C LYS A 63 -7.70 6.02 -6.35
N ASP A 64 -6.68 6.78 -6.73
CA ASP A 64 -6.69 7.62 -7.93
C ASP A 64 -6.84 6.77 -9.21
N LEU A 65 -6.19 5.61 -9.26
CA LEU A 65 -6.35 4.68 -10.38
C LEU A 65 -7.80 4.14 -10.44
N MET A 66 -8.34 3.70 -9.31
CA MET A 66 -9.72 3.21 -9.24
C MET A 66 -10.72 4.30 -9.67
N LYS A 67 -10.53 5.54 -9.21
CA LYS A 67 -11.33 6.70 -9.62
C LYS A 67 -11.22 6.95 -11.13
N LYS A 68 -10.01 6.94 -11.66
CA LYS A 68 -9.73 7.17 -13.08
C LYS A 68 -10.43 6.14 -14.00
N TYR A 69 -10.50 4.91 -13.59
CA TYR A 69 -11.07 3.80 -14.37
C TYR A 69 -12.48 3.39 -13.92
N ASN A 70 -13.14 4.18 -13.06
CA ASN A 70 -14.47 3.91 -12.53
C ASN A 70 -14.56 2.53 -11.84
N ILE A 71 -13.50 2.10 -11.16
CA ILE A 71 -13.50 0.88 -10.34
C ILE A 71 -14.15 1.23 -9.01
N PRO A 72 -15.19 0.49 -8.57
CA PRO A 72 -15.86 0.77 -7.30
C PRO A 72 -14.89 0.73 -6.12
N THR A 73 -14.93 1.76 -5.31
CA THR A 73 -14.14 1.88 -4.08
C THR A 73 -14.84 2.85 -3.11
N ALA A 74 -14.47 2.80 -1.83
CA ALA A 74 -14.94 3.76 -0.83
C ALA A 74 -14.65 5.21 -1.28
N ALA A 75 -15.55 6.14 -1.00
CA ALA A 75 -15.28 7.57 -1.18
C ALA A 75 -14.04 7.95 -0.37
N TYR A 76 -13.19 8.82 -0.92
CA TYR A 76 -11.92 9.15 -0.30
C TYR A 76 -11.46 10.55 -0.65
N GLU A 77 -10.59 11.09 0.23
CA GLU A 77 -9.75 12.26 -0.04
C GLU A 77 -8.32 12.00 0.45
N THR A 78 -7.35 12.60 -0.23
CA THR A 78 -5.92 12.42 0.07
C THR A 78 -5.33 13.73 0.56
N PHE A 79 -4.56 13.66 1.66
CA PHE A 79 -3.95 14.83 2.31
C PHE A 79 -2.46 14.62 2.50
N THR A 80 -1.70 15.67 2.19
CA THR A 80 -0.26 15.79 2.50
C THR A 80 0.01 16.85 3.55
N ASP A 81 -1.05 17.58 3.97
CA ASP A 81 -1.02 18.61 5.01
C ASP A 81 -2.02 18.28 6.10
N ALA A 82 -1.57 18.28 7.36
CA ALA A 82 -2.40 17.93 8.51
C ALA A 82 -3.51 18.94 8.75
N SER A 83 -3.26 20.23 8.54
CA SER A 83 -4.26 21.27 8.75
C SER A 83 -5.41 21.16 7.74
N ALA A 84 -5.09 20.82 6.49
CA ALA A 84 -6.10 20.58 5.47
C ALA A 84 -6.93 19.33 5.79
N ALA A 85 -6.30 18.27 6.29
CA ALA A 85 -7.01 17.07 6.75
C ALA A 85 -7.96 17.37 7.91
N LEU A 86 -7.51 18.13 8.92
CA LEU A 86 -8.33 18.54 10.05
C LEU A 86 -9.54 19.38 9.60
N ALA A 87 -9.34 20.34 8.70
CA ALA A 87 -10.43 21.17 8.18
C ALA A 87 -11.48 20.38 7.38
N TYR A 88 -11.05 19.30 6.70
CA TYR A 88 -11.96 18.37 6.05
C TYR A 88 -12.75 17.54 7.06
N LEU A 89 -12.08 16.99 8.09
CA LEU A 89 -12.70 16.15 9.11
C LEU A 89 -13.76 16.88 9.94
N GLU A 90 -13.62 18.19 10.13
CA GLU A 90 -14.67 19.01 10.83
C GLU A 90 -16.02 19.03 10.11
N LYS A 91 -16.06 18.64 8.83
CA LYS A 91 -17.26 18.60 7.99
C LYS A 91 -17.65 17.19 7.57
N ALA A 92 -16.86 16.20 7.98
CA ALA A 92 -17.07 14.81 7.61
C ALA A 92 -18.11 14.13 8.50
N ASP A 93 -18.82 13.16 7.94
CA ASP A 93 -19.68 12.24 8.69
C ASP A 93 -18.86 11.12 9.31
N PHE A 94 -19.25 10.62 10.46
CA PHE A 94 -18.57 9.54 11.18
C PHE A 94 -19.45 8.27 11.25
N PRO A 95 -18.86 7.06 11.30
CA PRO A 95 -17.43 6.77 11.38
C PRO A 95 -16.67 6.99 10.06
N ILE A 96 -15.36 7.18 10.16
CA ILE A 96 -14.45 7.41 9.04
C ILE A 96 -13.16 6.60 9.20
N VAL A 97 -12.45 6.32 8.11
CA VAL A 97 -11.21 5.55 8.15
C VAL A 97 -10.03 6.42 7.71
N LEU A 98 -9.01 6.52 8.56
CA LEU A 98 -7.74 7.18 8.24
C LEU A 98 -6.70 6.13 7.90
N LYS A 99 -5.98 6.30 6.80
CA LYS A 99 -4.95 5.37 6.35
C LYS A 99 -3.66 6.12 6.03
N ALA A 100 -2.55 5.71 6.65
CA ALA A 100 -1.23 6.13 6.22
C ALA A 100 -0.96 5.56 4.81
N ASP A 101 -0.37 6.35 3.91
CA ASP A 101 -0.02 5.90 2.56
C ASP A 101 1.26 5.08 2.58
N GLY A 102 1.22 3.87 1.99
CA GLY A 102 2.35 2.95 1.96
C GLY A 102 2.13 1.65 2.73
N LEU A 103 3.21 0.84 2.77
CA LEU A 103 3.21 -0.50 3.37
C LEU A 103 3.35 -0.46 4.90
N ALA A 104 2.52 0.22 5.62
CA ALA A 104 2.59 0.34 7.09
C ALA A 104 2.40 -0.99 7.87
N LEU A 105 2.76 -2.12 7.27
CA LEU A 105 2.65 -3.50 7.81
C LEU A 105 1.24 -3.81 8.35
N GLY A 106 0.21 -3.31 7.68
CA GLY A 106 -1.17 -3.46 8.09
C GLY A 106 -1.59 -2.64 9.33
N LYS A 107 -0.68 -1.82 9.90
CA LYS A 107 -0.92 -1.07 11.14
C LYS A 107 -1.30 0.40 10.91
N GLY A 108 -1.19 0.89 9.68
CA GLY A 108 -1.45 2.29 9.32
C GLY A 108 -2.92 2.61 9.04
N VAL A 109 -3.88 1.87 9.60
CA VAL A 109 -5.32 2.06 9.41
C VAL A 109 -5.96 2.33 10.76
N LEU A 110 -6.70 3.43 10.87
CA LEU A 110 -7.42 3.85 12.07
C LEU A 110 -8.89 4.07 11.71
N ILE A 111 -9.79 3.37 12.40
CA ILE A 111 -11.24 3.62 12.31
C ILE A 111 -11.57 4.62 13.41
N CYS A 112 -12.14 5.76 13.04
CA CYS A 112 -12.48 6.84 13.94
C CYS A 112 -14.01 7.00 13.97
N ASN A 113 -14.58 6.87 15.15
CA ASN A 113 -16.03 6.98 15.35
C ASN A 113 -16.46 8.43 15.70
N THR A 114 -15.49 9.25 16.08
CA THR A 114 -15.72 10.65 16.48
C THR A 114 -14.67 11.57 15.87
N LEU A 115 -14.97 12.85 15.82
CA LEU A 115 -14.03 13.88 15.37
C LEU A 115 -12.75 13.92 16.23
N GLU A 116 -12.86 13.71 17.54
CA GLU A 116 -11.72 13.72 18.46
C GLU A 116 -10.76 12.54 18.15
N GLU A 117 -11.31 11.33 17.95
CA GLU A 117 -10.51 10.18 17.52
C GLU A 117 -9.82 10.43 16.18
N ALA A 118 -10.50 11.11 15.25
CA ALA A 118 -9.92 11.44 13.95
C ALA A 118 -8.80 12.49 14.07
N LYS A 119 -8.94 13.51 14.93
CA LYS A 119 -7.87 14.48 15.21
C LYS A 119 -6.62 13.80 15.80
N ASP A 120 -6.81 12.91 16.75
CA ASP A 120 -5.71 12.09 17.31
C ASP A 120 -5.07 11.18 16.24
N GLY A 121 -5.89 10.67 15.33
CA GLY A 121 -5.43 9.89 14.19
C GLY A 121 -4.55 10.69 13.22
N VAL A 122 -4.98 11.92 12.87
CA VAL A 122 -4.17 12.85 12.04
C VAL A 122 -2.82 13.12 12.70
N LYS A 123 -2.86 13.46 13.99
CA LYS A 123 -1.62 13.69 14.77
C LYS A 123 -0.71 12.46 14.72
N THR A 124 -1.24 11.28 15.00
CA THR A 124 -0.48 10.02 15.03
C THR A 124 0.15 9.71 13.66
N ILE A 125 -0.60 9.89 12.57
CA ILE A 125 -0.14 9.55 11.22
C ILE A 125 0.78 10.62 10.67
N MET A 126 0.34 11.88 10.66
CA MET A 126 0.97 12.94 9.87
C MET A 126 1.98 13.78 10.66
N GLU A 127 1.75 14.02 11.96
CA GLU A 127 2.63 14.86 12.80
C GLU A 127 3.68 14.00 13.52
N ASP A 128 3.25 13.03 14.32
CA ASP A 128 4.13 12.14 15.07
C ASP A 128 4.84 11.11 14.17
N LYS A 129 4.35 10.95 12.93
CA LYS A 129 4.89 10.03 11.91
C LYS A 129 5.14 8.61 12.45
N LYS A 130 4.22 8.10 13.24
CA LYS A 130 4.31 6.77 13.85
C LYS A 130 4.56 5.66 12.82
N PHE A 131 4.18 5.88 11.57
CA PHE A 131 4.38 4.97 10.43
C PHE A 131 5.51 5.41 9.50
N GLY A 132 6.44 6.26 9.98
CA GLY A 132 7.58 6.74 9.21
C GLY A 132 7.13 7.57 8.00
N THR A 133 7.78 7.36 6.85
CA THR A 133 7.49 8.09 5.61
C THR A 133 6.08 7.82 5.06
N ALA A 134 5.45 6.70 5.43
CA ALA A 134 4.05 6.42 5.08
C ALA A 134 3.07 7.47 5.64
N GLY A 135 3.43 8.13 6.74
CA GLY A 135 2.67 9.23 7.33
C GLY A 135 2.83 10.59 6.62
N ASN A 136 3.61 10.67 5.54
CA ASN A 136 3.72 11.91 4.74
C ASN A 136 2.44 12.20 3.94
N THR A 137 1.70 11.15 3.63
CA THR A 137 0.42 11.21 2.93
C THR A 137 -0.60 10.39 3.72
N MET A 138 -1.80 10.91 3.88
CA MET A 138 -2.90 10.23 4.53
C MET A 138 -4.10 10.17 3.59
N VAL A 139 -4.74 9.01 3.51
CA VAL A 139 -6.01 8.82 2.81
C VAL A 139 -7.12 8.76 3.87
N VAL A 140 -8.13 9.58 3.69
CA VAL A 140 -9.36 9.58 4.49
C VAL A 140 -10.42 8.89 3.65
N GLU A 141 -11.06 7.85 4.19
CA GLU A 141 -12.06 7.07 3.47
C GLU A 141 -13.37 6.99 4.27
N GLU A 142 -14.48 6.86 3.57
CA GLU A 142 -15.76 6.49 4.19
C GLU A 142 -15.64 5.11 4.85
N PHE A 143 -16.34 4.91 5.94
CA PHE A 143 -16.44 3.62 6.60
C PHE A 143 -17.50 2.77 5.91
N MET A 144 -17.08 1.75 5.17
CA MET A 144 -18.00 0.81 4.53
C MET A 144 -18.44 -0.28 5.50
N THR A 145 -19.70 -0.65 5.44
CA THR A 145 -20.28 -1.79 6.18
C THR A 145 -20.67 -2.89 5.20
N GLY A 146 -20.64 -4.15 5.66
CA GLY A 146 -21.06 -5.27 4.84
C GLY A 146 -20.29 -6.56 5.18
N ARG A 147 -20.50 -7.58 4.35
CA ARG A 147 -19.73 -8.82 4.44
C ARG A 147 -18.41 -8.64 3.71
N GLU A 148 -17.32 -8.85 4.42
CA GLU A 148 -15.99 -8.86 3.82
C GLU A 148 -15.75 -10.15 3.02
N VAL A 149 -15.24 -10.02 1.80
CA VAL A 149 -14.89 -11.14 0.92
C VAL A 149 -13.55 -10.83 0.26
N SER A 150 -12.64 -11.80 0.30
CA SER A 150 -11.36 -11.72 -0.43
C SER A 150 -11.44 -12.60 -1.68
N VAL A 151 -11.00 -12.05 -2.81
CA VAL A 151 -10.86 -12.79 -4.07
C VAL A 151 -9.41 -12.73 -4.50
N LEU A 152 -8.77 -13.89 -4.59
CA LEU A 152 -7.39 -14.02 -5.06
C LEU A 152 -7.39 -14.66 -6.44
N SER A 153 -6.65 -14.07 -7.38
CA SER A 153 -6.58 -14.57 -8.76
C SER A 153 -5.15 -14.53 -9.26
N TYR A 154 -4.79 -15.56 -10.05
CA TYR A 154 -3.58 -15.50 -10.87
C TYR A 154 -3.89 -14.74 -12.16
N VAL A 155 -3.08 -13.74 -12.48
CA VAL A 155 -3.28 -12.88 -13.64
C VAL A 155 -2.00 -12.84 -14.47
N ASP A 156 -2.12 -13.00 -15.78
CA ASP A 156 -1.00 -13.01 -16.75
C ASP A 156 -1.04 -11.81 -17.71
N GLY A 157 -1.93 -10.85 -17.47
CA GLY A 157 -2.09 -9.66 -18.30
C GLY A 157 -3.06 -9.83 -19.48
N LYS A 158 -3.83 -10.92 -19.49
CA LYS A 158 -4.84 -11.20 -20.54
C LYS A 158 -6.24 -11.23 -19.97
#